data_67630c1f6bbfc30ca746f8d4794c0e43
#
_entry.id   67630c1f6bbfc30ca746f8d4794c0e43
#
_cell.length_a   1.000
_cell.length_b   1.000
_cell.length_c   1.000
_cell.angle_alpha   90.00
_cell.angle_beta   90.00
_cell.angle_gamma   90.00
#
_symmetry.space_group_name_H-M   'P 1'
#
loop_
_entity.id
_entity.type
_entity.pdbx_description
1 polymer ?
#
loop_
_entity_poly.entity_id
_entity_poly.type
_entity_poly.pdbx_seq_one_letter_code
_entity_poly.pdbx_strand_id
1 'polypeptide(L)'
;MTRSQVALLGLGLLFMLLLYVGLPGPPEQTSWLWGDPNVTILAGLTPGSSPIFYREVLPLHRARRVDVVLLHGKAFNSRTWEQLGTLQLLAQRGYRAVALDLPGFGNSAPSKEASTEAGRAQLLERVLQDLEVQNVVLVSPSLSGCYALPFLMQGHHQLHGFVPIAPASTQNYTQEQFQAVKLTTAGQRRAMASKRREGEHPSVTLFRQYLRIRTVQPEPDYGAAVAFLEERACQLGLGCQKVEVAAGRVVTVLTWPGTNPRLSSLLLNSHTDVVPVFKEHWSHDPFEAFKDADGYIYGRGAQDMKCVSIQYLEAVRRLKVEGHHFPRTIHMTFVPDEEIGGHQGMELFVKRPEFQALRAGFALDEGLANPTDAFTVFYSERSPWWVQVTSTGKPGHGSRFIEDTAAEKLHKVVSSILAFREKERQRLQSDPQLKQGAVTSVNLTKLEGGVAYNVVPATMSASFDFRVAPDVDLKAFEEQLQGWCQAAGEGVTFEFAQKWTEPRVTSTDDSDPWWAAFSGVCKDMNLTLEPEIFPAATDSRYLRAVGVPALGFSPMNHTPVLLHDHDERLHEAVFLHGIDIYTRLLPALASVPTLPSES
;
A
#
# COMPACT_ATOMS: atom_id res chain seq x y z
N MET A 1 33.39 24.48 -9.51
CA MET A 1 32.12 23.75 -9.40
C MET A 1 32.35 22.31 -9.87
N THR A 2 32.02 21.33 -9.04
CA THR A 2 32.18 19.91 -9.41
C THR A 2 31.10 19.51 -10.41
N ARG A 3 31.34 18.46 -11.20
CA ARG A 3 30.34 17.94 -12.20
C ARG A 3 28.97 17.66 -11.58
N SER A 4 28.90 17.27 -10.31
CA SER A 4 27.65 17.06 -9.57
C SER A 4 26.88 18.36 -9.31
N GLN A 5 27.57 19.47 -9.04
CA GLN A 5 26.92 20.77 -8.81
C GLN A 5 26.35 21.36 -10.09
N VAL A 6 26.97 21.09 -11.24
CA VAL A 6 26.45 21.50 -12.56
C VAL A 6 25.22 20.65 -12.94
N ALA A 7 25.21 19.36 -12.60
CA ALA A 7 24.06 18.49 -12.84
C ALA A 7 22.84 18.87 -11.97
N LEU A 8 23.06 19.22 -10.69
CA LEU A 8 21.99 19.71 -9.80
C LEU A 8 21.42 21.06 -10.25
N LEU A 9 22.29 21.98 -10.71
CA LEU A 9 21.85 23.25 -11.30
C LEU A 9 21.09 23.04 -12.61
N GLY A 10 21.49 22.09 -13.44
CA GLY A 10 20.82 21.72 -14.68
C GLY A 10 19.44 21.11 -14.44
N LEU A 11 19.30 20.22 -13.44
CA LEU A 11 18.01 19.65 -13.03
C LEU A 11 17.09 20.70 -12.40
N GLY A 12 17.64 21.59 -11.56
CA GLY A 12 16.87 22.70 -10.99
C GLY A 12 16.36 23.69 -12.03
N LEU A 13 17.20 24.02 -13.02
CA LEU A 13 16.81 24.87 -14.17
C LEU A 13 15.80 24.19 -15.10
N LEU A 14 15.94 22.88 -15.33
CA LEU A 14 14.96 22.10 -16.11
C LEU A 14 13.62 22.01 -15.40
N PHE A 15 13.62 21.84 -14.09
CA PHE A 15 12.39 21.84 -13.27
C PHE A 15 11.72 23.22 -13.25
N MET A 16 12.52 24.29 -13.14
CA MET A 16 12.01 25.68 -13.24
C MET A 16 11.54 26.02 -14.64
N LEU A 17 12.19 25.49 -15.67
CA LEU A 17 11.77 25.65 -17.07
C LEU A 17 10.47 24.89 -17.36
N LEU A 18 10.30 23.68 -16.82
CA LEU A 18 9.05 22.91 -16.89
C LEU A 18 7.89 23.59 -16.15
N LEU A 19 8.17 24.33 -15.08
CA LEU A 19 7.19 25.17 -14.38
C LEU A 19 6.91 26.50 -15.13
N TYR A 20 7.83 26.96 -15.97
CA TYR A 20 7.71 28.25 -16.69
C TYR A 20 7.25 28.12 -18.13
N VAL A 21 7.52 26.99 -18.79
CA VAL A 21 7.08 26.68 -20.16
C VAL A 21 5.79 25.85 -20.10
N GLY A 22 4.74 26.44 -19.52
CA GLY A 22 3.37 26.03 -19.72
C GLY A 22 3.12 24.53 -19.71
N LEU A 23 2.79 23.99 -18.54
CA LEU A 23 1.75 22.98 -18.54
C LEU A 23 0.55 23.59 -19.29
N PRO A 24 -0.04 22.90 -20.30
CA PRO A 24 -1.27 23.39 -20.90
C PRO A 24 -2.24 23.70 -19.77
N GLY A 25 -2.89 24.86 -19.83
CA GLY A 25 -3.89 25.25 -18.83
C GLY A 25 -4.82 24.06 -18.59
N PRO A 26 -5.30 23.85 -17.37
CA PRO A 26 -6.18 22.75 -17.06
C PRO A 26 -7.33 22.76 -18.08
N PRO A 27 -7.73 21.60 -18.64
CA PRO A 27 -8.86 21.55 -19.54
C PRO A 27 -10.06 22.22 -18.87
N GLU A 28 -10.88 22.94 -19.62
CA GLU A 28 -12.02 23.76 -19.12
C GLU A 28 -12.97 23.02 -18.18
N GLN A 29 -12.91 21.70 -18.11
CA GLN A 29 -13.69 20.84 -17.22
C GLN A 29 -13.17 20.77 -15.76
N THR A 30 -12.02 21.36 -15.40
CA THR A 30 -11.52 21.40 -14.03
C THR A 30 -11.89 22.68 -13.26
N SER A 31 -12.68 23.58 -13.85
CA SER A 31 -13.08 24.84 -13.21
C SER A 31 -13.99 24.67 -11.99
N TRP A 32 -14.64 23.54 -11.81
CA TRP A 32 -15.48 23.23 -10.64
C TRP A 32 -14.70 22.72 -9.41
N LEU A 33 -13.39 22.44 -9.51
CA LEU A 33 -12.52 22.17 -8.37
C LEU A 33 -12.12 23.46 -7.60
N TRP A 34 -12.37 24.63 -8.16
CA TRP A 34 -11.85 25.93 -7.67
C TRP A 34 -12.86 26.76 -6.89
N GLY A 35 -14.02 26.28 -6.60
CA GLY A 35 -15.01 27.04 -5.85
C GLY A 35 -16.17 26.17 -5.39
N ASP A 36 -15.97 25.35 -4.35
CA ASP A 36 -17.11 24.81 -3.62
C ASP A 36 -17.85 26.00 -2.99
N PRO A 37 -19.10 26.29 -3.42
CA PRO A 37 -19.87 27.42 -2.90
C PRO A 37 -20.15 27.33 -1.40
N ASN A 38 -19.89 26.16 -0.78
CA ASN A 38 -20.08 25.94 0.65
C ASN A 38 -18.84 26.28 1.49
N VAL A 39 -17.68 26.56 0.87
CA VAL A 39 -16.45 26.93 1.59
C VAL A 39 -16.27 28.45 1.56
N THR A 40 -16.43 29.08 2.70
CA THR A 40 -16.13 30.53 2.88
C THR A 40 -14.67 30.68 3.29
N ILE A 41 -13.91 31.49 2.53
CA ILE A 41 -12.55 31.87 2.89
C ILE A 41 -12.62 33.22 3.60
N LEU A 42 -12.26 33.25 4.87
CA LEU A 42 -12.11 34.43 5.66
C LEU A 42 -10.72 35.06 5.44
N ALA A 43 -10.61 36.36 5.48
CA ALA A 43 -9.31 37.03 5.39
C ALA A 43 -9.24 38.13 6.44
N GLY A 44 -8.06 38.30 7.04
CA GLY A 44 -7.87 39.27 8.11
C GLY A 44 -6.41 39.61 8.34
N LEU A 45 -6.18 40.45 9.34
CA LEU A 45 -4.85 40.80 9.86
C LEU A 45 -4.79 40.42 11.33
N THR A 46 -3.65 39.89 11.78
CA THR A 46 -3.41 39.65 13.21
C THR A 46 -3.28 40.99 13.96
N PRO A 47 -3.59 41.01 15.26
CA PRO A 47 -3.43 42.24 16.06
C PRO A 47 -1.95 42.62 16.25
N GLY A 48 -1.69 43.84 16.73
CA GLY A 48 -0.37 44.30 17.14
C GLY A 48 0.34 45.24 16.17
N SER A 49 1.61 45.55 16.46
CA SER A 49 2.43 46.52 15.73
C SER A 49 3.02 46.03 14.41
N SER A 50 3.03 44.72 14.22
CA SER A 50 3.48 44.05 12.98
C SER A 50 2.43 43.05 12.54
N PRO A 51 1.27 43.50 12.02
CA PRO A 51 0.15 42.63 11.67
C PRO A 51 0.51 41.75 10.47
N ILE A 52 0.12 40.49 10.56
CA ILE A 52 0.31 39.50 9.51
C ILE A 52 -1.04 39.20 8.86
N PHE A 53 -1.08 39.30 7.54
CA PHE A 53 -2.28 38.97 6.78
C PHE A 53 -2.44 37.45 6.68
N TYR A 54 -3.67 36.99 6.81
CA TYR A 54 -3.99 35.56 6.72
C TYR A 54 -5.30 35.35 5.94
N ARG A 55 -5.42 34.13 5.43
CA ARG A 55 -6.64 33.52 4.86
C ARG A 55 -6.97 32.29 5.66
N GLU A 56 -8.22 32.14 6.03
CA GLU A 56 -8.69 31.08 6.91
C GLU A 56 -9.92 30.40 6.32
N VAL A 57 -9.99 29.08 6.52
CA VAL A 57 -11.18 28.27 6.28
C VAL A 57 -11.54 27.51 7.55
N LEU A 58 -12.84 27.42 7.82
CA LEU A 58 -13.38 26.63 8.91
C LEU A 58 -13.86 25.26 8.39
N PRO A 59 -13.85 24.21 9.23
CA PRO A 59 -14.32 22.89 8.84
C PRO A 59 -15.79 22.92 8.41
N LEU A 60 -16.13 22.32 7.27
CA LEU A 60 -17.53 22.21 6.80
C LEU A 60 -18.33 21.15 7.57
N HIS A 61 -17.64 20.15 8.15
CA HIS A 61 -18.22 19.03 8.86
C HIS A 61 -17.62 18.91 10.27
N ARG A 62 -17.74 17.74 10.89
CA ARG A 62 -17.20 17.52 12.24
C ARG A 62 -15.73 17.94 12.31
N ALA A 63 -15.46 18.97 13.09
CA ALA A 63 -14.13 19.54 13.25
C ALA A 63 -13.13 18.52 13.81
N ARG A 64 -11.96 18.42 13.19
CA ARG A 64 -10.82 17.67 13.70
C ARG A 64 -10.08 18.50 14.77
N ARG A 65 -9.36 17.82 15.65
CA ARG A 65 -8.64 18.47 16.77
C ARG A 65 -7.26 19.02 16.38
N VAL A 66 -7.03 19.24 15.11
CA VAL A 66 -5.74 19.68 14.55
C VAL A 66 -6.00 20.81 13.57
N ASP A 67 -5.28 21.92 13.72
CA ASP A 67 -5.30 23.04 12.79
C ASP A 67 -4.10 22.99 11.85
N VAL A 68 -4.30 23.33 10.58
CA VAL A 68 -3.26 23.32 9.57
C VAL A 68 -2.82 24.75 9.25
N VAL A 69 -1.54 25.06 9.45
CA VAL A 69 -0.96 26.36 9.12
C VAL A 69 -0.06 26.23 7.90
N LEU A 70 -0.37 27.01 6.88
CA LEU A 70 0.25 26.98 5.57
C LEU A 70 1.11 28.22 5.36
N LEU A 71 2.40 28.06 5.31
CA LEU A 71 3.36 29.10 4.91
C LEU A 71 3.58 29.07 3.40
N HIS A 72 4.33 30.03 2.85
CA HIS A 72 4.58 30.11 1.41
C HIS A 72 6.05 30.28 1.05
N GLY A 73 6.42 29.99 -0.20
CA GLY A 73 7.74 30.23 -0.78
C GLY A 73 7.93 31.68 -1.25
N LYS A 74 9.16 32.05 -1.66
CA LYS A 74 9.56 33.41 -2.00
C LYS A 74 8.73 34.09 -3.09
N ALA A 75 8.24 33.32 -4.08
CA ALA A 75 7.46 33.86 -5.21
C ALA A 75 5.95 33.81 -4.96
N PHE A 76 5.49 33.44 -3.77
CA PHE A 76 4.12 33.11 -3.45
C PHE A 76 3.60 33.89 -2.24
N ASN A 77 2.33 33.71 -1.90
CA ASN A 77 1.65 34.26 -0.73
C ASN A 77 0.46 33.36 -0.33
N SER A 78 -0.33 33.74 0.67
CA SER A 78 -1.48 32.96 1.14
C SER A 78 -2.52 32.67 0.06
N ARG A 79 -2.66 33.54 -0.96
CA ARG A 79 -3.58 33.35 -2.08
C ARG A 79 -3.23 32.14 -2.94
N THR A 80 -1.96 31.73 -2.94
CA THR A 80 -1.53 30.52 -3.66
C THR A 80 -2.27 29.28 -3.15
N TRP A 81 -2.42 29.14 -1.85
CA TRP A 81 -3.13 28.01 -1.23
C TRP A 81 -4.64 28.02 -1.51
N GLU A 82 -5.21 29.21 -1.67
CA GLU A 82 -6.58 29.40 -2.14
C GLU A 82 -6.71 28.98 -3.61
N GLN A 83 -5.83 29.49 -4.48
CA GLN A 83 -5.83 29.19 -5.92
C GLN A 83 -5.58 27.72 -6.25
N LEU A 84 -4.78 27.03 -5.43
CA LEU A 84 -4.53 25.59 -5.56
C LEU A 84 -5.68 24.73 -5.02
N GLY A 85 -6.73 25.31 -4.46
CA GLY A 85 -7.83 24.57 -3.84
C GLY A 85 -7.48 23.89 -2.52
N THR A 86 -6.27 24.13 -1.97
CA THR A 86 -5.79 23.46 -0.74
C THR A 86 -6.62 23.84 0.46
N LEU A 87 -6.98 25.13 0.61
CA LEU A 87 -7.82 25.61 1.71
C LEU A 87 -9.20 24.94 1.67
N GLN A 88 -9.81 24.90 0.48
CA GLN A 88 -11.13 24.31 0.28
C GLN A 88 -11.12 22.79 0.60
N LEU A 89 -10.10 22.09 0.14
CA LEU A 89 -9.95 20.66 0.40
C LEU A 89 -9.79 20.36 1.90
N LEU A 90 -9.01 21.16 2.63
CA LEU A 90 -8.82 20.99 4.07
C LEU A 90 -10.14 21.24 4.84
N ALA A 91 -10.92 22.28 4.46
CA ALA A 91 -12.23 22.53 5.04
C ALA A 91 -13.20 21.35 4.84
N GLN A 92 -13.25 20.79 3.62
CA GLN A 92 -14.07 19.61 3.30
C GLN A 92 -13.67 18.38 4.12
N ARG A 93 -12.36 18.25 4.42
CA ARG A 93 -11.82 17.13 5.24
C ARG A 93 -11.97 17.37 6.75
N GLY A 94 -12.63 18.47 7.15
CA GLY A 94 -12.92 18.78 8.55
C GLY A 94 -11.77 19.47 9.29
N TYR A 95 -10.79 20.04 8.58
CA TYR A 95 -9.71 20.81 9.18
C TYR A 95 -9.98 22.31 9.12
N ARG A 96 -9.67 23.02 10.21
CA ARG A 96 -9.40 24.44 10.17
C ARG A 96 -8.04 24.64 9.51
N ALA A 97 -7.95 25.51 8.50
CA ALA A 97 -6.68 25.81 7.84
C ALA A 97 -6.46 27.31 7.72
N VAL A 98 -5.25 27.76 8.02
CA VAL A 98 -4.83 29.17 8.00
C VAL A 98 -3.59 29.31 7.13
N ALA A 99 -3.69 30.11 6.07
CA ALA A 99 -2.57 30.45 5.19
C ALA A 99 -2.09 31.87 5.49
N LEU A 100 -0.79 32.04 5.79
CA LEU A 100 -0.19 33.31 6.20
C LEU A 100 0.54 33.98 5.04
N ASP A 101 0.50 35.31 4.97
CA ASP A 101 1.45 36.12 4.21
C ASP A 101 2.63 36.48 5.12
N LEU A 102 3.83 35.97 4.84
CA LEU A 102 5.03 36.30 5.60
C LEU A 102 5.41 37.79 5.47
N PRO A 103 6.13 38.38 6.45
CA PRO A 103 6.49 39.80 6.41
C PRO A 103 7.18 40.21 5.11
N GLY A 104 6.67 41.25 4.47
CA GLY A 104 7.15 41.74 3.17
C GLY A 104 6.61 41.01 1.95
N PHE A 105 5.64 40.11 2.14
CA PHE A 105 4.97 39.36 1.05
C PHE A 105 3.45 39.58 1.11
N GLY A 106 2.82 39.45 -0.06
CA GLY A 106 1.37 39.57 -0.19
C GLY A 106 0.84 40.88 0.41
N ASN A 107 -0.05 40.75 1.38
CA ASN A 107 -0.68 41.84 2.08
C ASN A 107 -0.03 42.16 3.47
N SER A 108 1.07 41.50 3.82
CA SER A 108 1.83 41.74 5.05
C SER A 108 2.95 42.76 4.83
N ALA A 109 3.02 43.81 5.66
CA ALA A 109 4.10 44.77 5.62
C ALA A 109 5.43 44.13 6.07
N PRO A 110 6.59 44.69 5.64
CA PRO A 110 7.89 44.30 6.19
C PRO A 110 7.94 44.54 7.70
N SER A 111 8.51 43.56 8.43
CA SER A 111 8.66 43.67 9.90
C SER A 111 10.14 43.62 10.30
N LYS A 112 10.54 44.53 11.20
CA LYS A 112 11.86 44.54 11.82
C LYS A 112 12.09 43.31 12.71
N GLU A 113 11.05 42.73 13.29
CA GLU A 113 11.11 41.49 14.07
C GLU A 113 11.63 40.32 13.24
N ALA A 114 11.30 40.27 11.95
CA ALA A 114 11.73 39.23 11.02
C ALA A 114 13.20 39.34 10.58
N SER A 115 13.95 40.34 11.04
CA SER A 115 15.35 40.56 10.64
C SER A 115 16.33 39.54 11.22
N THR A 116 16.02 38.93 12.36
CA THR A 116 16.82 37.91 13.03
C THR A 116 16.15 36.56 13.03
N GLU A 117 16.92 35.49 13.19
CA GLU A 117 16.39 34.13 13.27
C GLU A 117 15.45 33.94 14.47
N ALA A 118 15.87 34.41 15.65
CA ALA A 118 15.05 34.37 16.86
C ALA A 118 13.77 35.21 16.71
N GLY A 119 13.87 36.39 16.09
CA GLY A 119 12.69 37.24 15.85
C GLY A 119 11.68 36.61 14.89
N ARG A 120 12.15 35.86 13.87
CA ARG A 120 11.25 35.11 12.97
C ARG A 120 10.49 34.00 13.70
N ALA A 121 11.16 33.28 14.61
CA ALA A 121 10.52 32.27 15.43
C ALA A 121 9.46 32.87 16.38
N GLN A 122 9.82 33.95 17.09
CA GLN A 122 8.90 34.66 18.00
C GLN A 122 7.70 35.27 17.27
N LEU A 123 7.92 35.81 16.06
CA LEU A 123 6.83 36.33 15.23
C LEU A 123 5.86 35.19 14.85
N LEU A 124 6.36 34.03 14.45
CA LEU A 124 5.51 32.90 14.11
C LEU A 124 4.74 32.42 15.35
N GLU A 125 5.38 32.30 16.50
CA GLU A 125 4.74 31.95 17.76
C GLU A 125 3.60 32.87 18.12
N ARG A 126 3.84 34.21 18.06
CA ARG A 126 2.83 35.22 18.32
C ARG A 126 1.65 35.09 17.36
N VAL A 127 1.90 34.95 16.06
CA VAL A 127 0.84 34.80 15.05
C VAL A 127 -0.03 33.59 15.34
N LEU A 128 0.57 32.48 15.74
CA LEU A 128 -0.18 31.25 16.10
C LEU A 128 -1.03 31.45 17.36
N GLN A 129 -0.51 32.21 18.33
CA GLN A 129 -1.27 32.60 19.54
C GLN A 129 -2.41 33.56 19.21
N ASP A 130 -2.16 34.61 18.43
CA ASP A 130 -3.15 35.61 18.01
C ASP A 130 -4.33 35.00 17.24
N LEU A 131 -4.06 33.93 16.48
CA LEU A 131 -5.06 33.19 15.71
C LEU A 131 -5.70 32.05 16.49
N GLU A 132 -5.31 31.85 17.75
CA GLU A 132 -5.83 30.81 18.65
C GLU A 132 -5.80 29.41 18.03
N VAL A 133 -4.79 29.12 17.16
CA VAL A 133 -4.64 27.82 16.54
C VAL A 133 -4.09 26.81 17.53
N GLN A 134 -4.61 25.58 17.51
CA GLN A 134 -4.27 24.52 18.45
C GLN A 134 -3.82 23.24 17.74
N ASN A 135 -2.87 22.51 18.35
CA ASN A 135 -2.34 21.26 17.79
C ASN A 135 -1.89 21.42 16.33
N VAL A 136 -1.03 22.40 16.08
CA VAL A 136 -0.69 22.88 14.73
C VAL A 136 0.09 21.85 13.92
N VAL A 137 -0.38 21.58 12.70
CA VAL A 137 0.45 21.01 11.62
C VAL A 137 0.94 22.17 10.76
N LEU A 138 2.24 22.42 10.78
CA LEU A 138 2.88 23.53 10.07
C LEU A 138 3.45 23.05 8.74
N VAL A 139 2.98 23.60 7.63
CA VAL A 139 3.47 23.34 6.28
C VAL A 139 4.41 24.45 5.84
N SER A 140 5.66 24.12 5.52
CA SER A 140 6.71 25.10 5.27
C SER A 140 7.47 24.84 3.96
N PRO A 141 7.08 25.52 2.85
CA PRO A 141 7.79 25.42 1.58
C PRO A 141 8.91 26.48 1.46
N SER A 142 10.05 26.07 0.93
CA SER A 142 11.17 26.94 0.49
C SER A 142 11.53 28.03 1.51
N LEU A 143 11.38 29.31 1.15
CA LEU A 143 11.75 30.48 1.99
C LEU A 143 11.19 30.41 3.41
N SER A 144 10.00 29.89 3.59
CA SER A 144 9.37 29.83 4.92
C SER A 144 10.12 28.95 5.92
N GLY A 145 11.07 28.12 5.46
CA GLY A 145 12.03 27.43 6.32
C GLY A 145 12.81 28.36 7.24
N CYS A 146 13.10 29.59 6.81
CA CYS A 146 13.75 30.60 7.64
C CYS A 146 12.93 31.05 8.86
N TYR A 147 11.63 30.79 8.87
CA TYR A 147 10.70 31.04 9.97
C TYR A 147 10.38 29.76 10.74
N ALA A 148 10.04 28.70 10.00
CA ALA A 148 9.59 27.45 10.57
C ALA A 148 10.69 26.66 11.28
N LEU A 149 11.92 26.62 10.75
CA LEU A 149 13.00 25.87 11.37
C LEU A 149 13.46 26.46 12.72
N PRO A 150 13.71 27.78 12.85
CA PRO A 150 14.00 28.35 14.16
C PRO A 150 12.87 28.13 15.18
N PHE A 151 11.62 28.26 14.74
CA PHE A 151 10.44 27.97 15.56
C PHE A 151 10.42 26.51 16.02
N LEU A 152 10.66 25.57 15.10
CA LEU A 152 10.73 24.14 15.40
C LEU A 152 11.81 23.80 16.43
N MET A 153 13.00 24.41 16.29
CA MET A 153 14.16 24.15 17.16
C MET A 153 13.98 24.69 18.59
N GLN A 154 13.09 25.66 18.79
CA GLN A 154 12.77 26.17 20.13
C GLN A 154 11.82 25.24 20.92
N GLY A 155 11.34 24.15 20.32
CA GLY A 155 10.60 23.10 21.03
C GLY A 155 9.19 23.51 21.44
N HIS A 156 8.42 24.12 20.54
CA HIS A 156 7.09 24.64 20.85
C HIS A 156 6.04 23.54 21.11
N HIS A 157 5.36 23.67 22.24
CA HIS A 157 4.36 22.73 22.75
C HIS A 157 3.06 22.66 21.92
N GLN A 158 2.85 23.60 21.02
CA GLN A 158 1.66 23.67 20.16
C GLN A 158 1.82 22.92 18.85
N LEU A 159 3.05 22.56 18.46
CA LEU A 159 3.33 21.92 17.19
C LEU A 159 3.02 20.42 17.26
N HIS A 160 2.02 19.99 16.49
CA HIS A 160 1.58 18.61 16.37
C HIS A 160 2.26 17.87 15.21
N GLY A 161 2.61 18.60 14.16
CA GLY A 161 3.31 18.05 13.00
C GLY A 161 4.04 19.14 12.21
N PHE A 162 5.05 18.75 11.45
CA PHE A 162 5.80 19.63 10.57
C PHE A 162 5.94 18.98 9.19
N VAL A 163 5.53 19.68 8.14
CA VAL A 163 5.58 19.25 6.75
C VAL A 163 6.56 20.16 5.99
N PRO A 164 7.85 19.79 5.90
CA PRO A 164 8.83 20.54 5.13
C PRO A 164 8.68 20.25 3.63
N ILE A 165 8.65 21.31 2.82
CA ILE A 165 8.67 21.20 1.35
C ILE A 165 9.90 21.93 0.84
N ALA A 166 11.05 21.25 0.79
CA ALA A 166 12.36 21.82 0.46
C ALA A 166 12.64 23.14 1.21
N PRO A 167 12.58 23.19 2.56
CA PRO A 167 12.70 24.42 3.31
C PRO A 167 14.11 25.00 3.22
N ALA A 168 14.21 26.34 3.08
CA ALA A 168 15.49 27.04 3.12
C ALA A 168 16.10 26.99 4.53
N SER A 169 17.43 27.19 4.63
CA SER A 169 18.21 27.23 5.89
C SER A 169 18.35 25.90 6.63
N THR A 170 18.03 24.77 6.03
CA THR A 170 18.27 23.45 6.63
C THR A 170 19.74 23.20 6.96
N GLN A 171 20.65 23.78 6.17
CA GLN A 171 22.10 23.69 6.39
C GLN A 171 22.59 24.40 7.69
N ASN A 172 21.76 25.21 8.32
CA ASN A 172 22.10 25.90 9.57
C ASN A 172 21.93 24.99 10.81
N TYR A 173 21.36 23.79 10.65
CA TYR A 173 21.04 22.87 11.74
C TYR A 173 21.67 21.50 11.50
N THR A 174 22.12 20.86 12.58
CA THR A 174 22.70 19.51 12.52
C THR A 174 21.63 18.44 12.57
N GLN A 175 22.01 17.22 12.20
CA GLN A 175 21.12 16.05 12.27
C GLN A 175 20.66 15.78 13.72
N GLU A 176 21.56 15.98 14.69
CA GLU A 176 21.24 15.80 16.11
C GLU A 176 20.21 16.83 16.60
N GLN A 177 20.25 18.07 16.09
CA GLN A 177 19.26 19.09 16.42
C GLN A 177 17.89 18.72 15.87
N PHE A 178 17.80 18.20 14.64
CA PHE A 178 16.52 17.70 14.10
C PHE A 178 16.00 16.48 14.89
N GLN A 179 16.86 15.57 15.32
CA GLN A 179 16.47 14.41 16.14
C GLN A 179 16.01 14.80 17.55
N ALA A 180 16.49 15.92 18.07
CA ALA A 180 16.10 16.42 19.39
C ALA A 180 14.73 17.11 19.40
N VAL A 181 14.16 17.43 18.23
CA VAL A 181 12.84 18.07 18.12
C VAL A 181 11.76 17.08 18.53
N LYS A 182 11.08 17.40 19.64
CA LYS A 182 9.93 16.61 20.13
C LYS A 182 8.62 17.30 19.74
N LEU A 183 7.94 16.76 18.74
CA LEU A 183 6.56 17.15 18.43
C LEU A 183 5.64 16.51 19.49
N THR A 184 4.88 17.32 20.21
CA THR A 184 4.06 16.82 21.33
C THR A 184 2.62 16.58 20.89
N THR A 185 2.14 15.34 21.05
CA THR A 185 0.71 15.03 21.02
C THR A 185 0.15 14.93 22.44
N ALA A 186 -0.97 15.58 22.71
CA ALA A 186 -1.62 15.58 24.04
C ALA A 186 -2.03 14.18 24.53
N GLY A 187 -2.10 13.17 23.62
CA GLY A 187 -2.35 11.78 23.96
C GLY A 187 -1.13 11.04 24.51
N GLN A 188 0.09 11.48 24.16
CA GLN A 188 1.33 10.78 24.56
C GLN A 188 1.67 10.94 26.05
N ARG A 189 1.23 12.02 26.73
CA ARG A 189 1.50 12.22 28.17
C ARG A 189 0.80 11.21 29.06
N ARG A 190 -0.40 10.71 28.71
CA ARG A 190 -1.09 9.66 29.45
C ARG A 190 -0.56 8.27 29.14
N ALA A 191 -0.18 8.00 27.89
CA ALA A 191 0.41 6.73 27.47
C ALA A 191 1.85 6.54 27.99
N MET A 192 2.68 7.59 28.01
CA MET A 192 4.05 7.50 28.55
C MET A 192 4.12 7.32 30.06
N ALA A 193 3.15 7.81 30.83
CA ALA A 193 3.11 7.60 32.29
C ALA A 193 2.73 6.18 32.66
N SER A 194 1.96 5.47 31.84
CA SER A 194 1.63 4.05 32.03
C SER A 194 2.68 3.09 31.41
N LYS A 195 3.31 3.48 30.30
CA LYS A 195 4.31 2.65 29.59
C LYS A 195 5.69 2.56 30.26
N ARG A 196 6.00 3.36 31.27
CA ARG A 196 7.31 3.30 31.97
C ARG A 196 7.53 2.06 32.83
N ARG A 197 6.61 1.09 32.89
CA ARG A 197 6.72 -0.12 33.70
C ARG A 197 6.45 -1.47 33.02
N GLU A 198 6.12 -1.48 31.72
CA GLU A 198 5.93 -2.75 31.01
C GLU A 198 6.96 -2.86 29.86
N GLY A 199 7.71 -3.98 29.85
CA GLY A 199 8.57 -4.37 28.73
C GLY A 199 7.73 -4.56 27.45
N GLU A 200 8.39 -4.64 26.29
CA GLU A 200 7.72 -4.90 25.01
C GLU A 200 6.83 -6.14 25.09
N HIS A 201 5.62 -6.07 24.51
CA HIS A 201 4.70 -7.20 24.52
C HIS A 201 5.34 -8.44 23.86
N PRO A 202 5.29 -9.65 24.46
CA PRO A 202 6.00 -10.84 23.97
C PRO A 202 5.67 -11.18 22.51
N SER A 203 4.41 -11.02 22.08
CA SER A 203 4.01 -11.25 20.68
C SER A 203 4.64 -10.24 19.73
N VAL A 204 4.86 -9.00 20.15
CA VAL A 204 5.58 -7.98 19.36
C VAL A 204 7.06 -8.35 19.24
N THR A 205 7.67 -8.80 20.34
CA THR A 205 9.05 -9.30 20.30
C THR A 205 9.20 -10.48 19.34
N LEU A 206 8.25 -11.43 19.36
CA LEU A 206 8.23 -12.59 18.47
C LEU A 206 8.09 -12.16 16.99
N PHE A 207 7.19 -11.23 16.71
CA PHE A 207 7.00 -10.68 15.36
C PHE A 207 8.28 -10.01 14.84
N ARG A 208 8.92 -9.18 15.65
CA ARG A 208 10.20 -8.55 15.32
C ARG A 208 11.33 -9.56 15.11
N GLN A 209 11.33 -10.69 15.82
CA GLN A 209 12.28 -11.78 15.60
C GLN A 209 12.08 -12.41 14.22
N TYR A 210 10.82 -12.67 13.82
CA TYR A 210 10.50 -13.25 12.52
C TYR A 210 10.81 -12.30 11.36
N LEU A 211 10.55 -11.00 11.52
CA LEU A 211 10.91 -9.97 10.53
C LEU A 211 12.43 -9.92 10.24
N ARG A 212 13.28 -10.20 11.24
CA ARG A 212 14.74 -10.19 11.08
C ARG A 212 15.28 -11.36 10.26
N ILE A 213 14.50 -12.41 10.06
CA ILE A 213 14.90 -13.52 9.19
C ILE A 213 14.81 -13.04 7.73
N ARG A 214 15.94 -13.06 7.04
CA ARG A 214 16.07 -12.49 5.70
C ARG A 214 15.60 -13.48 4.63
N THR A 215 14.30 -13.54 4.42
CA THR A 215 13.68 -14.35 3.37
C THR A 215 13.39 -13.53 2.10
N VAL A 216 14.30 -12.62 1.78
CA VAL A 216 14.18 -11.70 0.64
C VAL A 216 14.60 -12.37 -0.66
N GLN A 217 13.76 -12.24 -1.70
CA GLN A 217 14.06 -12.71 -3.04
C GLN A 217 15.25 -11.94 -3.66
N PRO A 218 16.10 -12.54 -4.52
CA PRO A 218 16.00 -13.92 -5.05
C PRO A 218 16.74 -14.97 -4.20
N GLU A 219 17.34 -14.62 -3.07
CA GLU A 219 18.16 -15.51 -2.22
C GLU A 219 17.61 -15.57 -0.78
N PRO A 220 16.39 -16.11 -0.59
CA PRO A 220 15.75 -16.17 0.71
C PRO A 220 16.41 -17.18 1.64
N ASP A 221 16.62 -16.81 2.92
CA ASP A 221 17.06 -17.74 3.97
C ASP A 221 15.86 -18.55 4.51
N TYR A 222 15.38 -19.47 3.69
CA TYR A 222 14.30 -20.39 4.07
C TYR A 222 14.71 -21.31 5.22
N GLY A 223 16.00 -21.66 5.32
CA GLY A 223 16.50 -22.51 6.40
C GLY A 223 16.26 -21.90 7.78
N ALA A 224 16.57 -20.63 7.94
CA ALA A 224 16.33 -19.91 9.19
C ALA A 224 14.82 -19.76 9.48
N ALA A 225 13.99 -19.52 8.47
CA ALA A 225 12.55 -19.42 8.64
C ALA A 225 11.94 -20.77 9.09
N VAL A 226 12.30 -21.87 8.43
CA VAL A 226 11.86 -23.23 8.80
C VAL A 226 12.28 -23.58 10.22
N ALA A 227 13.53 -23.30 10.61
CA ALA A 227 14.03 -23.55 11.96
C ALA A 227 13.25 -22.76 13.03
N PHE A 228 12.95 -21.49 12.74
CA PHE A 228 12.13 -20.65 13.62
C PHE A 228 10.72 -21.25 13.82
N LEU A 229 10.05 -21.64 12.73
CA LEU A 229 8.71 -22.21 12.78
C LEU A 229 8.68 -23.56 13.49
N GLU A 230 9.70 -24.42 13.28
CA GLU A 230 9.85 -25.71 13.95
C GLU A 230 10.03 -25.54 15.47
N GLU A 231 10.80 -24.53 15.90
CA GLU A 231 10.92 -24.17 17.31
C GLU A 231 9.57 -23.73 17.90
N ARG A 232 8.80 -22.91 17.15
CA ARG A 232 7.45 -22.48 17.60
C ARG A 232 6.50 -23.66 17.70
N ALA A 233 6.51 -24.57 16.71
CA ALA A 233 5.70 -25.78 16.76
C ALA A 233 5.99 -26.61 18.01
N CYS A 234 7.27 -26.81 18.32
CA CYS A 234 7.69 -27.53 19.53
C CYS A 234 7.18 -26.87 20.81
N GLN A 235 7.35 -25.55 20.92
CA GLN A 235 6.89 -24.78 22.10
C GLN A 235 5.37 -24.83 22.29
N LEU A 236 4.62 -24.88 21.18
CA LEU A 236 3.16 -24.93 21.20
C LEU A 236 2.60 -26.36 21.26
N GLY A 237 3.46 -27.39 21.21
CA GLY A 237 3.03 -28.78 21.15
C GLY A 237 2.16 -29.06 19.92
N LEU A 238 2.56 -28.55 18.76
CA LEU A 238 1.93 -28.79 17.47
C LEU A 238 2.68 -29.86 16.69
N GLY A 239 1.96 -30.63 15.85
CA GLY A 239 2.62 -31.43 14.83
C GLY A 239 3.36 -30.52 13.85
N CYS A 240 4.56 -30.94 13.43
CA CYS A 240 5.34 -30.21 12.42
C CYS A 240 5.75 -31.15 11.31
N GLN A 241 5.35 -30.85 10.07
CA GLN A 241 5.74 -31.59 8.88
C GLN A 241 6.45 -30.61 7.92
N LYS A 242 7.57 -31.05 7.37
CA LYS A 242 8.32 -30.31 6.34
C LYS A 242 8.17 -31.05 5.03
N VAL A 243 7.68 -30.37 3.99
CA VAL A 243 7.46 -30.92 2.66
C VAL A 243 8.34 -30.17 1.67
N GLU A 244 9.41 -30.78 1.19
CA GLU A 244 10.22 -30.20 0.14
C GLU A 244 9.50 -30.38 -1.20
N VAL A 245 9.00 -29.28 -1.75
CA VAL A 245 8.21 -29.26 -3.00
C VAL A 245 9.11 -29.06 -4.23
N ALA A 246 10.20 -28.32 -4.06
CA ALA A 246 11.28 -28.15 -5.03
C ALA A 246 12.62 -28.03 -4.28
N ALA A 247 13.75 -28.07 -4.98
CA ALA A 247 15.08 -28.02 -4.36
C ALA A 247 15.23 -26.74 -3.50
N GLY A 248 15.42 -26.94 -2.18
CA GLY A 248 15.52 -25.86 -1.21
C GLY A 248 14.21 -25.10 -0.93
N ARG A 249 13.08 -25.58 -1.44
CA ARG A 249 11.76 -25.00 -1.27
C ARG A 249 10.91 -25.88 -0.36
N VAL A 250 10.84 -25.53 0.91
CA VAL A 250 10.18 -26.33 1.95
C VAL A 250 8.90 -25.63 2.41
N VAL A 251 7.77 -26.29 2.23
CA VAL A 251 6.51 -25.92 2.89
C VAL A 251 6.53 -26.49 4.30
N THR A 252 6.37 -25.65 5.30
CA THR A 252 6.26 -26.06 6.70
C THR A 252 4.78 -26.09 7.10
N VAL A 253 4.31 -27.26 7.56
CA VAL A 253 2.91 -27.45 8.00
C VAL A 253 2.90 -27.70 9.49
N LEU A 254 2.27 -26.80 10.23
CA LEU A 254 2.01 -26.96 11.67
C LEU A 254 0.58 -27.41 11.90
N THR A 255 0.37 -28.46 12.70
CA THR A 255 -0.93 -29.09 12.87
C THR A 255 -1.39 -29.06 14.32
N TRP A 256 -2.57 -28.52 14.54
CA TRP A 256 -3.35 -28.68 15.78
C TRP A 256 -4.50 -29.64 15.51
N PRO A 257 -4.42 -30.91 15.99
CA PRO A 257 -5.43 -31.93 15.70
C PRO A 257 -6.80 -31.54 16.26
N GLY A 258 -7.83 -31.72 15.46
CA GLY A 258 -9.23 -31.64 15.88
C GLY A 258 -9.69 -32.93 16.55
N THR A 259 -10.84 -32.84 17.24
CA THR A 259 -11.45 -34.01 17.91
C THR A 259 -12.16 -34.94 16.97
N ASN A 260 -12.49 -34.50 15.74
CA ASN A 260 -13.12 -35.32 14.70
C ASN A 260 -12.29 -35.28 13.39
N PRO A 261 -11.39 -36.24 13.17
CA PRO A 261 -10.54 -36.27 11.98
C PRO A 261 -11.27 -36.57 10.66
N ARG A 262 -12.59 -36.88 10.71
CA ARG A 262 -13.39 -37.08 9.50
C ARG A 262 -13.81 -35.78 8.86
N LEU A 263 -13.88 -34.70 9.62
CA LEU A 263 -14.23 -33.38 9.11
C LEU A 263 -13.05 -32.82 8.29
N SER A 264 -13.34 -32.02 7.28
CA SER A 264 -12.33 -31.25 6.58
C SER A 264 -11.70 -30.21 7.51
N SER A 265 -10.43 -29.89 7.26
CA SER A 265 -9.66 -29.02 8.14
C SER A 265 -9.79 -27.54 7.76
N LEU A 266 -9.47 -26.68 8.72
CA LEU A 266 -9.21 -25.27 8.51
C LEU A 266 -7.73 -25.08 8.17
N LEU A 267 -7.44 -24.43 7.04
CA LEU A 267 -6.09 -24.09 6.61
C LEU A 267 -5.83 -22.60 6.86
N LEU A 268 -4.73 -22.28 7.50
CA LEU A 268 -4.22 -20.93 7.70
C LEU A 268 -2.94 -20.81 6.86
N ASN A 269 -3.05 -20.22 5.69
CA ASN A 269 -1.92 -20.06 4.80
C ASN A 269 -1.15 -18.77 5.07
N SER A 270 0.15 -18.81 4.92
CA SER A 270 1.01 -17.63 4.85
C SER A 270 2.28 -17.94 4.09
N HIS A 271 2.77 -16.97 3.30
CA HIS A 271 4.07 -17.09 2.67
C HIS A 271 5.19 -16.61 3.58
N THR A 272 6.40 -17.07 3.30
CA THR A 272 7.60 -16.80 4.11
C THR A 272 8.55 -15.81 3.46
N ASP A 273 8.56 -15.74 2.13
CA ASP A 273 9.41 -14.84 1.38
C ASP A 273 8.89 -13.40 1.39
N VAL A 274 9.74 -12.50 0.98
CA VAL A 274 9.45 -11.07 0.84
C VAL A 274 10.16 -10.49 -0.37
N VAL A 275 9.59 -9.44 -0.98
CA VAL A 275 10.18 -8.78 -2.15
C VAL A 275 11.50 -8.07 -1.83
N PRO A 276 12.36 -7.83 -2.84
CA PRO A 276 13.57 -7.03 -2.72
C PRO A 276 13.31 -5.61 -2.21
N VAL A 277 14.36 -4.98 -1.69
CA VAL A 277 14.32 -3.63 -1.14
C VAL A 277 15.42 -2.75 -1.77
N PHE A 278 15.12 -1.47 -1.92
CA PHE A 278 16.10 -0.42 -2.24
C PHE A 278 16.44 0.31 -0.94
N LYS A 279 17.46 -0.16 -0.22
CA LYS A 279 17.81 0.31 1.13
C LYS A 279 18.01 1.82 1.23
N GLU A 280 18.48 2.45 0.15
CA GLU A 280 18.71 3.89 0.05
C GLU A 280 17.44 4.75 0.18
N HIS A 281 16.27 4.12 0.05
CA HIS A 281 14.98 4.78 0.17
C HIS A 281 14.26 4.48 1.50
N TRP A 282 14.89 3.67 2.37
CA TRP A 282 14.34 3.34 3.68
C TRP A 282 14.90 4.23 4.78
N SER A 283 14.04 4.72 5.66
CA SER A 283 14.46 5.51 6.83
C SER A 283 15.12 4.66 7.93
N HIS A 284 14.87 3.35 7.94
CA HIS A 284 15.47 2.35 8.83
C HIS A 284 15.90 1.12 8.04
N ASP A 285 16.84 0.31 8.56
CA ASP A 285 17.20 -0.95 7.87
C ASP A 285 15.94 -1.85 7.78
N PRO A 286 15.50 -2.24 6.57
CA PRO A 286 14.27 -3.00 6.35
C PRO A 286 14.25 -4.39 7.00
N PHE A 287 15.38 -4.87 7.51
CA PHE A 287 15.53 -6.18 8.16
C PHE A 287 15.92 -6.08 9.63
N GLU A 288 15.97 -4.88 10.22
CA GLU A 288 16.24 -4.68 11.64
C GLU A 288 14.98 -4.83 12.49
N ALA A 289 13.82 -4.74 11.88
CA ALA A 289 12.53 -4.68 12.56
C ALA A 289 12.52 -3.57 13.64
N PHE A 290 12.96 -2.38 13.24
CA PHE A 290 13.01 -1.22 14.13
C PHE A 290 11.60 -0.87 14.61
N LYS A 291 11.45 -0.62 15.91
CA LYS A 291 10.20 -0.10 16.47
C LYS A 291 10.46 1.30 17.00
N ASP A 292 9.71 2.28 16.49
CA ASP A 292 9.81 3.65 16.93
C ASP A 292 9.10 3.91 18.28
N ALA A 293 9.19 5.15 18.76
CA ALA A 293 8.59 5.55 20.02
C ALA A 293 7.05 5.62 19.97
N ASP A 294 6.49 5.72 18.77
CA ASP A 294 5.05 5.77 18.53
C ASP A 294 4.43 4.36 18.42
N GLY A 295 5.26 3.32 18.33
CA GLY A 295 4.85 1.94 18.27
C GLY A 295 4.77 1.37 16.85
N TYR A 296 5.28 2.06 15.83
CA TYR A 296 5.39 1.52 14.48
C TYR A 296 6.60 0.61 14.35
N ILE A 297 6.38 -0.57 13.81
CA ILE A 297 7.40 -1.59 13.54
C ILE A 297 7.71 -1.53 12.05
N TYR A 298 8.91 -1.08 11.71
CA TYR A 298 9.39 -0.96 10.35
C TYR A 298 10.11 -2.25 9.93
N GLY A 299 9.75 -2.76 8.76
CA GLY A 299 10.41 -3.93 8.20
C GLY A 299 9.73 -4.45 6.95
N ARG A 300 10.50 -4.95 6.00
CA ARG A 300 9.96 -5.67 4.86
C ARG A 300 9.29 -6.96 5.34
N GLY A 301 8.02 -7.18 4.96
CA GLY A 301 7.17 -8.23 5.48
C GLY A 301 6.34 -7.81 6.71
N ALA A 302 6.38 -6.52 7.11
CA ALA A 302 5.60 -6.05 8.25
C ALA A 302 4.09 -6.06 7.96
N GLN A 303 3.70 -5.87 6.71
CA GLN A 303 2.32 -5.99 6.24
C GLN A 303 2.12 -7.26 5.39
N ASP A 304 3.12 -7.61 4.59
CA ASP A 304 3.09 -8.66 3.58
C ASP A 304 4.18 -9.71 3.83
N MET A 305 3.86 -10.85 4.43
CA MET A 305 2.71 -11.10 5.30
C MET A 305 3.16 -11.72 6.62
N LYS A 306 4.41 -11.46 7.06
CA LYS A 306 4.97 -12.06 8.29
C LYS A 306 4.17 -11.70 9.55
N CYS A 307 3.47 -10.55 9.55
CA CYS A 307 2.57 -10.18 10.64
C CYS A 307 1.45 -11.21 10.81
N VAL A 308 0.83 -11.66 9.71
CA VAL A 308 -0.25 -12.65 9.73
C VAL A 308 0.25 -14.00 10.19
N SER A 309 1.44 -14.43 9.72
CA SER A 309 2.11 -15.66 10.20
C SER A 309 2.19 -15.71 11.73
N ILE A 310 2.63 -14.61 12.34
CA ILE A 310 2.79 -14.55 13.79
C ILE A 310 1.44 -14.36 14.50
N GLN A 311 0.49 -13.63 13.89
CA GLN A 311 -0.87 -13.51 14.41
C GLN A 311 -1.57 -14.88 14.51
N TYR A 312 -1.43 -15.74 13.50
CA TYR A 312 -1.93 -17.13 13.55
C TYR A 312 -1.30 -17.92 14.71
N LEU A 313 0.03 -17.91 14.81
CA LEU A 313 0.75 -18.63 15.87
C LEU A 313 0.34 -18.15 17.26
N GLU A 314 0.20 -16.86 17.48
CA GLU A 314 -0.15 -16.27 18.76
C GLU A 314 -1.64 -16.48 19.12
N ALA A 315 -2.54 -16.45 18.14
CA ALA A 315 -3.94 -16.81 18.35
C ALA A 315 -4.07 -18.28 18.78
N VAL A 316 -3.38 -19.20 18.06
CA VAL A 316 -3.33 -20.62 18.42
C VAL A 316 -2.73 -20.82 19.82
N ARG A 317 -1.65 -20.11 20.15
CA ARG A 317 -1.04 -20.16 21.49
C ARG A 317 -2.04 -19.76 22.57
N ARG A 318 -2.76 -18.65 22.42
CA ARG A 318 -3.77 -18.19 23.38
C ARG A 318 -4.86 -19.23 23.58
N LEU A 319 -5.44 -19.71 22.50
CA LEU A 319 -6.52 -20.71 22.55
C LEU A 319 -6.07 -22.03 23.20
N LYS A 320 -4.84 -22.47 22.95
CA LYS A 320 -4.29 -23.68 23.60
C LYS A 320 -4.08 -23.48 25.08
N VAL A 321 -3.59 -22.31 25.52
CA VAL A 321 -3.42 -21.97 26.94
C VAL A 321 -4.78 -21.91 27.65
N GLU A 322 -5.81 -21.45 26.97
CA GLU A 322 -7.20 -21.42 27.47
C GLU A 322 -7.87 -22.79 27.47
N GLY A 323 -7.20 -23.83 26.97
CA GLY A 323 -7.69 -25.20 26.96
C GLY A 323 -8.73 -25.51 25.90
N HIS A 324 -8.79 -24.73 24.82
CA HIS A 324 -9.73 -24.97 23.73
C HIS A 324 -9.39 -26.25 22.93
N HIS A 325 -10.45 -26.94 22.48
CA HIS A 325 -10.41 -28.06 21.56
C HIS A 325 -11.52 -27.89 20.54
N PHE A 326 -11.25 -28.15 19.28
CA PHE A 326 -12.19 -27.93 18.17
C PHE A 326 -12.49 -29.25 17.45
N PRO A 327 -13.67 -29.37 16.83
CA PRO A 327 -13.99 -30.54 16.00
C PRO A 327 -13.04 -30.70 14.81
N ARG A 328 -12.74 -29.59 14.10
CA ARG A 328 -11.91 -29.60 12.90
C ARG A 328 -10.43 -29.40 13.25
N THR A 329 -9.56 -30.08 12.51
CA THR A 329 -8.12 -29.87 12.57
C THR A 329 -7.79 -28.48 12.01
N ILE A 330 -6.85 -27.79 12.64
CA ILE A 330 -6.28 -26.55 12.14
C ILE A 330 -4.86 -26.84 11.61
N HIS A 331 -4.62 -26.53 10.36
CA HIS A 331 -3.30 -26.55 9.77
C HIS A 331 -2.83 -25.12 9.51
N MET A 332 -1.59 -24.80 9.83
CA MET A 332 -0.92 -23.57 9.41
C MET A 332 0.15 -23.96 8.39
N THR A 333 0.05 -23.43 7.19
CA THR A 333 1.04 -23.62 6.11
C THR A 333 1.88 -22.37 5.94
N PHE A 334 3.18 -22.56 5.88
CA PHE A 334 4.17 -21.52 5.64
C PHE A 334 4.89 -21.87 4.34
N VAL A 335 4.60 -21.10 3.29
CA VAL A 335 4.90 -21.45 1.91
C VAL A 335 6.01 -20.56 1.34
N PRO A 336 6.96 -21.09 0.55
CA PRO A 336 7.97 -20.28 -0.12
C PRO A 336 7.47 -19.74 -1.46
N ASP A 337 8.17 -18.71 -1.99
CA ASP A 337 8.12 -18.24 -3.38
C ASP A 337 6.77 -17.65 -3.83
N GLU A 338 5.90 -17.20 -2.92
CA GLU A 338 4.65 -16.49 -3.28
C GLU A 338 4.96 -15.24 -4.10
N GLU A 339 5.89 -14.41 -3.64
CA GLU A 339 6.29 -13.11 -4.20
C GLU A 339 6.88 -13.17 -5.63
N ILE A 340 7.22 -14.36 -6.06
CA ILE A 340 7.69 -14.65 -7.44
C ILE A 340 6.71 -15.56 -8.20
N GLY A 341 5.47 -15.63 -7.73
CA GLY A 341 4.35 -16.28 -8.40
C GLY A 341 3.98 -17.66 -7.88
N GLY A 342 4.58 -18.16 -6.80
CA GLY A 342 4.19 -19.42 -6.13
C GLY A 342 4.46 -20.69 -6.92
N HIS A 343 5.16 -20.60 -8.08
CA HIS A 343 5.36 -21.73 -8.99
C HIS A 343 6.18 -22.88 -8.38
N GLN A 344 7.13 -22.55 -7.50
CA GLN A 344 7.93 -23.54 -6.77
C GLN A 344 7.50 -23.68 -5.29
N GLY A 345 6.37 -23.08 -4.93
CA GLY A 345 5.75 -23.11 -3.62
C GLY A 345 4.37 -23.78 -3.65
N MET A 346 3.32 -22.98 -3.50
CA MET A 346 1.94 -23.46 -3.38
C MET A 346 1.47 -24.23 -4.63
N GLU A 347 1.87 -23.81 -5.84
CA GLU A 347 1.46 -24.52 -7.07
C GLU A 347 1.90 -26.00 -7.08
N LEU A 348 3.10 -26.30 -6.60
CA LEU A 348 3.57 -27.67 -6.46
C LEU A 348 2.96 -28.35 -5.25
N PHE A 349 2.80 -27.63 -4.16
CA PHE A 349 2.30 -28.19 -2.90
C PHE A 349 0.88 -28.72 -3.03
N VAL A 350 -0.04 -27.99 -3.68
CA VAL A 350 -1.45 -28.44 -3.85
C VAL A 350 -1.56 -29.73 -4.67
N LYS A 351 -0.54 -30.09 -5.46
CA LYS A 351 -0.48 -31.32 -6.26
C LYS A 351 0.08 -32.52 -5.48
N ARG A 352 0.61 -32.30 -4.27
CA ARG A 352 1.29 -33.33 -3.47
C ARG A 352 0.30 -34.14 -2.64
N PRO A 353 0.59 -35.44 -2.40
CA PRO A 353 -0.20 -36.26 -1.47
C PRO A 353 -0.26 -35.68 -0.06
N GLU A 354 0.80 -35.00 0.37
CA GLU A 354 0.88 -34.36 1.68
C GLU A 354 -0.20 -33.26 1.82
N PHE A 355 -0.45 -32.45 0.77
CA PHE A 355 -1.52 -31.48 0.77
C PHE A 355 -2.90 -32.14 0.81
N GLN A 356 -3.11 -33.18 0.00
CA GLN A 356 -4.36 -33.93 -0.02
C GLN A 356 -4.68 -34.55 1.35
N ALA A 357 -3.64 -34.99 2.08
CA ALA A 357 -3.78 -35.52 3.43
C ALA A 357 -4.23 -34.48 4.46
N LEU A 358 -4.04 -33.17 4.22
CA LEU A 358 -4.55 -32.10 5.08
C LEU A 358 -6.08 -32.04 5.03
N ARG A 359 -6.72 -32.48 3.96
CA ARG A 359 -8.17 -32.45 3.76
C ARG A 359 -8.77 -31.06 4.01
N ALA A 360 -8.10 -30.03 3.49
CA ALA A 360 -8.51 -28.64 3.67
C ALA A 360 -9.94 -28.43 3.11
N GLY A 361 -10.84 -27.90 3.94
CA GLY A 361 -12.21 -27.56 3.56
C GLY A 361 -12.40 -26.06 3.37
N PHE A 362 -11.54 -25.26 3.99
CA PHE A 362 -11.56 -23.81 3.90
C PHE A 362 -10.19 -23.24 4.25
N ALA A 363 -9.83 -22.11 3.65
CA ALA A 363 -8.57 -21.46 3.91
C ALA A 363 -8.73 -19.96 4.24
N LEU A 364 -7.88 -19.48 5.15
CA LEU A 364 -7.55 -18.06 5.28
C LEU A 364 -6.14 -17.86 4.73
N ASP A 365 -5.95 -16.76 4.02
CA ASP A 365 -4.69 -16.38 3.38
C ASP A 365 -4.47 -14.88 3.54
N GLU A 366 -3.46 -14.33 2.89
CA GLU A 366 -3.15 -12.91 2.94
C GLU A 366 -4.24 -12.01 2.37
N GLY A 367 -4.34 -10.81 2.93
CA GLY A 367 -5.13 -9.69 2.42
C GLY A 367 -4.29 -8.41 2.44
N LEU A 368 -4.94 -7.27 2.30
CA LEU A 368 -4.30 -5.95 2.33
C LEU A 368 -4.66 -5.19 3.60
N ALA A 369 -3.77 -4.27 3.98
CA ALA A 369 -4.10 -3.22 4.94
C ALA A 369 -5.22 -2.32 4.41
N ASN A 370 -6.01 -1.76 5.31
CA ASN A 370 -7.06 -0.79 4.98
C ASN A 370 -6.82 0.52 5.75
N PRO A 371 -6.75 1.68 5.09
CA PRO A 371 -6.49 2.96 5.77
C PRO A 371 -7.69 3.50 6.57
N THR A 372 -8.87 2.89 6.41
CA THR A 372 -10.12 3.29 7.08
C THR A 372 -10.39 2.45 8.33
N ASP A 373 -11.59 2.57 8.89
CA ASP A 373 -12.09 1.73 9.99
C ASP A 373 -12.43 0.31 9.54
N ALA A 374 -12.56 0.08 8.21
CA ALA A 374 -12.96 -1.20 7.64
C ALA A 374 -11.79 -2.19 7.50
N PHE A 375 -12.14 -3.45 7.27
CA PHE A 375 -11.23 -4.53 6.93
C PHE A 375 -11.60 -5.07 5.56
N THR A 376 -10.62 -5.14 4.65
CA THR A 376 -10.83 -5.69 3.33
C THR A 376 -10.75 -7.21 3.37
N VAL A 377 -11.69 -7.89 2.71
CA VAL A 377 -11.74 -9.35 2.58
C VAL A 377 -11.77 -9.72 1.12
N PHE A 378 -10.79 -10.50 0.68
CA PHE A 378 -10.68 -10.91 -0.72
C PHE A 378 -11.25 -12.29 -0.94
N TYR A 379 -12.36 -12.37 -1.68
CA TYR A 379 -13.07 -13.62 -1.98
C TYR A 379 -12.74 -14.20 -3.36
N SER A 380 -12.00 -13.44 -4.16
CA SER A 380 -11.51 -13.80 -5.50
C SER A 380 -10.31 -12.95 -5.86
N GLU A 381 -9.69 -13.22 -7.00
CA GLU A 381 -8.57 -12.45 -7.54
C GLU A 381 -8.60 -12.43 -9.07
N ARG A 382 -7.90 -11.47 -9.66
CA ARG A 382 -7.80 -11.35 -11.12
C ARG A 382 -6.84 -12.39 -11.69
N SER A 383 -7.11 -12.85 -12.93
CA SER A 383 -6.26 -13.80 -13.64
C SER A 383 -5.08 -13.07 -14.30
N PRO A 384 -3.82 -13.35 -13.91
CA PRO A 384 -2.65 -12.76 -14.57
C PRO A 384 -2.38 -13.43 -15.92
N TRP A 385 -2.32 -12.61 -16.97
CA TRP A 385 -1.89 -13.00 -18.30
C TRP A 385 -0.74 -12.11 -18.76
N TRP A 386 0.42 -12.67 -19.01
CA TRP A 386 1.54 -11.97 -19.60
C TRP A 386 1.64 -12.35 -21.06
N VAL A 387 1.46 -11.38 -21.93
CA VAL A 387 1.33 -11.61 -23.37
C VAL A 387 2.44 -10.86 -24.09
N GLN A 388 3.15 -11.55 -24.97
CA GLN A 388 4.04 -10.94 -25.94
C GLN A 388 3.38 -10.99 -27.32
N VAL A 389 3.21 -9.82 -27.94
CA VAL A 389 2.77 -9.67 -29.32
C VAL A 389 3.99 -9.43 -30.18
N THR A 390 4.16 -10.24 -31.23
CA THR A 390 5.25 -10.11 -32.20
C THR A 390 4.66 -9.77 -33.57
N SER A 391 5.21 -8.76 -34.23
CA SER A 391 4.82 -8.31 -35.56
C SER A 391 5.99 -8.44 -36.52
N THR A 392 5.74 -9.01 -37.67
CA THR A 392 6.69 -9.08 -38.80
C THR A 392 6.20 -8.22 -39.96
N GLY A 393 7.11 -7.59 -40.73
CA GLY A 393 6.77 -6.72 -41.83
C GLY A 393 7.95 -6.44 -42.76
N LYS A 394 7.71 -5.63 -43.77
CA LYS A 394 8.73 -5.31 -44.76
C LYS A 394 9.81 -4.41 -44.17
N PRO A 395 11.09 -4.83 -44.19
CA PRO A 395 12.20 -3.96 -43.79
C PRO A 395 12.65 -3.04 -44.92
N GLY A 396 13.45 -2.05 -44.56
CA GLY A 396 14.10 -1.21 -45.58
C GLY A 396 14.74 0.06 -45.03
N HIS A 397 15.16 0.93 -45.98
CA HIS A 397 15.79 2.18 -45.61
C HIS A 397 14.74 3.22 -45.18
N GLY A 398 14.92 3.81 -43.98
CA GLY A 398 13.95 4.73 -43.36
C GLY A 398 13.63 6.02 -44.12
N SER A 399 14.37 6.34 -45.21
CA SER A 399 14.04 7.47 -46.09
C SER A 399 12.93 7.18 -47.12
N ARG A 400 12.44 5.94 -47.17
CA ARG A 400 11.43 5.50 -48.14
C ARG A 400 10.10 5.27 -47.44
N PHE A 401 8.99 5.52 -48.17
CA PHE A 401 7.69 5.05 -47.74
C PHE A 401 7.61 3.54 -47.94
N ILE A 402 7.60 2.80 -46.84
CA ILE A 402 7.50 1.33 -46.83
C ILE A 402 6.15 1.00 -46.20
N GLU A 403 5.31 0.36 -46.97
CA GLU A 403 4.01 -0.12 -46.50
C GLU A 403 4.16 -1.49 -45.81
N ASP A 404 3.24 -1.83 -44.94
CA ASP A 404 3.13 -3.12 -44.29
C ASP A 404 4.35 -3.43 -43.40
N THR A 405 4.83 -2.42 -42.68
CA THR A 405 5.96 -2.54 -41.77
C THR A 405 5.56 -3.23 -40.46
N ALA A 406 6.52 -3.86 -39.77
CA ALA A 406 6.30 -4.43 -38.45
C ALA A 406 5.83 -3.37 -37.43
N ALA A 407 6.37 -2.17 -37.52
CA ALA A 407 6.02 -1.05 -36.64
C ALA A 407 4.56 -0.60 -36.78
N GLU A 408 4.07 -0.44 -38.04
CA GLU A 408 2.69 -0.04 -38.31
C GLU A 408 1.67 -1.08 -37.78
N LYS A 409 1.96 -2.35 -38.02
CA LYS A 409 1.10 -3.45 -37.50
C LYS A 409 1.11 -3.50 -35.99
N LEU A 410 2.29 -3.45 -35.38
CA LEU A 410 2.41 -3.46 -33.91
C LEU A 410 1.68 -2.26 -33.29
N HIS A 411 1.81 -1.08 -33.88
CA HIS A 411 1.10 0.12 -33.44
C HIS A 411 -0.44 -0.07 -33.45
N LYS A 412 -1.01 -0.74 -34.46
CA LYS A 412 -2.45 -1.03 -34.50
C LYS A 412 -2.90 -1.91 -33.32
N VAL A 413 -2.14 -2.99 -33.00
CA VAL A 413 -2.45 -3.85 -31.84
C VAL A 413 -2.31 -3.10 -30.53
N VAL A 414 -1.19 -2.40 -30.34
CA VAL A 414 -0.94 -1.58 -29.15
C VAL A 414 -2.09 -0.57 -28.95
N SER A 415 -2.50 0.11 -30.02
CA SER A 415 -3.60 1.08 -29.96
C SER A 415 -4.92 0.42 -29.56
N SER A 416 -5.24 -0.77 -30.09
CA SER A 416 -6.46 -1.50 -29.75
C SER A 416 -6.46 -1.93 -28.28
N ILE A 417 -5.34 -2.45 -27.78
CA ILE A 417 -5.18 -2.86 -26.37
C ILE A 417 -5.26 -1.64 -25.43
N LEU A 418 -4.62 -0.54 -25.78
CA LEU A 418 -4.68 0.69 -24.98
C LEU A 418 -6.07 1.35 -25.00
N ALA A 419 -6.81 1.24 -26.11
CA ALA A 419 -8.21 1.68 -26.18
C ALA A 419 -9.10 0.82 -25.26
N PHE A 420 -8.89 -0.50 -25.22
CA PHE A 420 -9.55 -1.39 -24.27
C PHE A 420 -9.21 -1.01 -22.81
N ARG A 421 -7.91 -0.76 -22.51
CA ARG A 421 -7.47 -0.27 -21.20
C ARG A 421 -8.22 0.99 -20.79
N GLU A 422 -8.34 1.93 -21.69
CA GLU A 422 -9.03 3.20 -21.40
C GLU A 422 -10.52 3.00 -21.13
N LYS A 423 -11.19 2.10 -21.87
CA LYS A 423 -12.58 1.73 -21.63
C LYS A 423 -12.78 1.13 -20.23
N GLU A 424 -11.93 0.20 -19.79
CA GLU A 424 -12.00 -0.39 -18.46
C GLU A 424 -11.68 0.64 -17.36
N ARG A 425 -10.74 1.56 -17.60
CA ARG A 425 -10.45 2.67 -16.69
C ARG A 425 -11.66 3.59 -16.51
N GLN A 426 -12.34 3.92 -17.60
CA GLN A 426 -13.56 4.74 -17.58
C GLN A 426 -14.70 4.02 -16.86
N ARG A 427 -14.85 2.70 -17.06
CA ARG A 427 -15.81 1.88 -16.31
C ARG A 427 -15.57 1.97 -14.82
N LEU A 428 -14.32 1.81 -14.38
CA LEU A 428 -13.94 1.95 -12.97
C LEU A 428 -14.23 3.35 -12.40
N GLN A 429 -13.98 4.40 -13.19
CA GLN A 429 -14.16 5.79 -12.74
C GLN A 429 -15.63 6.24 -12.73
N SER A 430 -16.46 5.65 -13.59
CA SER A 430 -17.87 6.03 -13.74
C SER A 430 -18.79 5.41 -12.67
N ASP A 431 -18.32 4.38 -11.99
CA ASP A 431 -19.08 3.70 -10.94
C ASP A 431 -18.32 3.68 -9.61
N PRO A 432 -18.72 4.50 -8.62
CA PRO A 432 -18.06 4.55 -7.30
C PRO A 432 -18.13 3.24 -6.50
N GLN A 433 -19.02 2.31 -6.89
CA GLN A 433 -19.13 1.00 -6.24
C GLN A 433 -18.09 0.00 -6.77
N LEU A 434 -17.57 0.23 -7.98
CA LEU A 434 -16.56 -0.64 -8.55
C LEU A 434 -15.20 -0.41 -7.88
N LYS A 435 -14.56 -1.51 -7.54
CA LYS A 435 -13.17 -1.54 -7.07
C LYS A 435 -12.25 -2.05 -8.17
N GLN A 436 -10.95 -1.81 -8.02
CA GLN A 436 -9.96 -2.14 -9.06
C GLN A 436 -9.96 -3.63 -9.45
N GLY A 437 -10.24 -4.54 -8.52
CA GLY A 437 -10.33 -5.97 -8.80
C GLY A 437 -11.49 -6.37 -9.71
N ALA A 438 -12.54 -5.56 -9.79
CA ALA A 438 -13.74 -5.81 -10.60
C ALA A 438 -13.62 -5.39 -12.07
N VAL A 439 -12.47 -4.88 -12.49
CA VAL A 439 -12.21 -4.49 -13.89
C VAL A 439 -10.94 -5.13 -14.41
N THR A 440 -10.91 -5.43 -15.70
CA THR A 440 -9.70 -5.91 -16.36
C THR A 440 -8.74 -4.76 -16.58
N SER A 441 -7.53 -4.86 -16.05
CA SER A 441 -6.48 -3.89 -16.35
C SER A 441 -5.43 -4.46 -17.30
N VAL A 442 -4.80 -3.59 -18.07
CA VAL A 442 -3.65 -3.93 -18.91
C VAL A 442 -2.65 -2.80 -18.93
N ASN A 443 -1.37 -3.17 -18.88
CA ASN A 443 -0.27 -2.25 -19.08
C ASN A 443 0.69 -2.78 -20.15
N LEU A 444 1.16 -1.88 -21.02
CA LEU A 444 2.30 -2.14 -21.88
C LEU A 444 3.56 -2.11 -21.03
N THR A 445 4.28 -3.22 -20.97
CA THR A 445 5.43 -3.38 -20.07
C THR A 445 6.77 -3.40 -20.79
N LYS A 446 6.78 -3.81 -22.07
CA LYS A 446 7.98 -3.86 -22.91
C LYS A 446 7.65 -3.45 -24.33
N LEU A 447 8.62 -2.81 -25.02
CA LEU A 447 8.57 -2.51 -26.45
C LEU A 447 9.98 -2.75 -27.00
N GLU A 448 10.12 -3.65 -27.95
CA GLU A 448 11.41 -4.08 -28.49
C GLU A 448 11.41 -4.06 -30.00
N GLY A 449 12.56 -3.71 -30.60
CA GLY A 449 12.77 -3.73 -32.04
C GLY A 449 13.61 -2.54 -32.54
N GLY A 450 14.10 -2.67 -33.78
CA GLY A 450 14.98 -1.67 -34.39
C GLY A 450 16.46 -1.83 -33.96
N VAL A 451 17.37 -1.44 -34.87
CA VAL A 451 18.83 -1.53 -34.64
C VAL A 451 19.53 -0.21 -34.99
N ALA A 452 18.94 0.62 -35.86
CA ALA A 452 19.50 1.90 -36.31
C ALA A 452 18.40 2.86 -36.71
N TYR A 453 18.67 4.17 -36.64
CA TYR A 453 17.70 5.23 -36.93
C TYR A 453 17.18 5.22 -38.37
N ASN A 454 17.95 4.74 -39.32
CA ASN A 454 17.64 4.74 -40.75
C ASN A 454 17.24 3.37 -41.31
N VAL A 455 16.98 2.38 -40.42
CA VAL A 455 16.59 1.00 -40.78
C VAL A 455 15.20 0.72 -40.26
N VAL A 456 14.25 0.44 -41.15
CA VAL A 456 12.92 -0.09 -40.76
C VAL A 456 13.09 -1.57 -40.45
N PRO A 457 12.77 -2.01 -39.20
CA PRO A 457 13.01 -3.39 -38.79
C PRO A 457 12.01 -4.37 -39.39
N ALA A 458 12.46 -5.60 -39.63
CA ALA A 458 11.61 -6.70 -40.08
C ALA A 458 10.69 -7.26 -39.00
N THR A 459 11.08 -7.08 -37.71
CA THR A 459 10.35 -7.63 -36.58
C THR A 459 10.35 -6.61 -35.43
N MET A 460 9.22 -6.48 -34.76
CA MET A 460 9.05 -5.74 -33.51
C MET A 460 8.14 -6.51 -32.57
N SER A 461 8.29 -6.29 -31.26
CA SER A 461 7.43 -6.91 -30.25
C SER A 461 7.02 -5.93 -29.15
N ALA A 462 5.89 -6.23 -28.53
CA ALA A 462 5.37 -5.54 -27.36
C ALA A 462 4.87 -6.55 -26.34
N SER A 463 5.17 -6.34 -25.06
CA SER A 463 4.69 -7.21 -23.97
C SER A 463 3.69 -6.46 -23.10
N PHE A 464 2.69 -7.19 -22.63
CA PHE A 464 1.60 -6.67 -21.83
C PHE A 464 1.39 -7.51 -20.58
N ASP A 465 1.09 -6.86 -19.45
CA ASP A 465 0.54 -7.48 -18.24
C ASP A 465 -0.98 -7.19 -18.20
N PHE A 466 -1.76 -8.22 -18.47
CA PHE A 466 -3.20 -8.21 -18.25
C PHE A 466 -3.53 -8.79 -16.88
N ARG A 467 -4.45 -8.14 -16.19
CA ARG A 467 -5.10 -8.66 -14.97
C ARG A 467 -6.58 -8.78 -15.27
N VAL A 468 -6.98 -9.98 -15.70
CA VAL A 468 -8.34 -10.24 -16.19
C VAL A 468 -9.29 -10.42 -15.01
N ALA A 469 -10.39 -9.66 -14.99
CA ALA A 469 -11.39 -9.76 -13.93
C ALA A 469 -12.09 -11.13 -13.94
N PRO A 470 -12.50 -11.67 -12.78
CA PRO A 470 -13.01 -13.05 -12.68
C PRO A 470 -14.36 -13.28 -13.32
N ASP A 471 -15.12 -12.21 -13.64
CA ASP A 471 -16.41 -12.23 -14.34
C ASP A 471 -16.25 -12.30 -15.88
N VAL A 472 -15.03 -12.17 -16.38
CA VAL A 472 -14.75 -12.19 -17.82
C VAL A 472 -14.61 -13.63 -18.32
N ASP A 473 -15.32 -13.95 -19.40
CA ASP A 473 -15.10 -15.20 -20.13
C ASP A 473 -13.69 -15.19 -20.76
N LEU A 474 -12.79 -15.98 -20.18
CA LEU A 474 -11.38 -16.04 -20.59
C LEU A 474 -11.21 -16.49 -22.03
N LYS A 475 -12.09 -17.36 -22.54
CA LYS A 475 -12.03 -17.82 -23.93
C LYS A 475 -12.44 -16.69 -24.87
N ALA A 476 -13.53 -16.02 -24.60
CA ALA A 476 -13.97 -14.87 -25.38
C ALA A 476 -12.95 -13.74 -25.37
N PHE A 477 -12.25 -13.54 -24.25
CA PHE A 477 -11.22 -12.53 -24.13
C PHE A 477 -9.95 -12.90 -24.94
N GLU A 478 -9.57 -14.17 -24.97
CA GLU A 478 -8.49 -14.66 -25.85
C GLU A 478 -8.84 -14.51 -27.34
N GLU A 479 -10.09 -14.83 -27.71
CA GLU A 479 -10.59 -14.59 -29.06
C GLU A 479 -10.57 -13.10 -29.44
N GLN A 480 -10.85 -12.21 -28.50
CA GLN A 480 -10.74 -10.77 -28.68
C GLN A 480 -9.28 -10.34 -28.92
N LEU A 481 -8.33 -10.86 -28.14
CA LEU A 481 -6.90 -10.61 -28.33
C LEU A 481 -6.43 -11.08 -29.71
N GLN A 482 -6.85 -12.28 -30.10
CA GLN A 482 -6.58 -12.82 -31.43
C GLN A 482 -7.18 -11.92 -32.53
N GLY A 483 -8.39 -11.42 -32.33
CA GLY A 483 -9.05 -10.48 -33.25
C GLY A 483 -8.26 -9.18 -33.43
N TRP A 484 -7.70 -8.62 -32.38
CA TRP A 484 -6.83 -7.44 -32.48
C TRP A 484 -5.56 -7.72 -33.28
N CYS A 485 -4.94 -8.89 -33.11
CA CYS A 485 -3.77 -9.28 -33.89
C CYS A 485 -4.12 -9.49 -35.37
N GLN A 486 -5.22 -10.17 -35.67
CA GLN A 486 -5.70 -10.38 -37.06
C GLN A 486 -6.05 -9.07 -37.77
N ALA A 487 -6.72 -8.15 -37.08
CA ALA A 487 -7.09 -6.85 -37.63
C ALA A 487 -5.87 -5.96 -37.93
N ALA A 488 -4.74 -6.19 -37.30
CA ALA A 488 -3.50 -5.46 -37.53
C ALA A 488 -2.80 -5.87 -38.84
N GLY A 489 -3.01 -7.09 -39.30
CA GLY A 489 -2.49 -7.61 -40.57
C GLY A 489 -1.76 -8.95 -40.41
N GLU A 490 -1.37 -9.51 -41.57
CA GLU A 490 -0.64 -10.77 -41.64
C GLU A 490 0.74 -10.66 -40.93
N GLY A 491 1.21 -11.76 -40.29
CA GLY A 491 2.48 -11.80 -39.60
C GLY A 491 2.46 -11.14 -38.22
N VAL A 492 1.27 -10.92 -37.65
CA VAL A 492 1.10 -10.54 -36.24
C VAL A 492 0.62 -11.75 -35.44
N THR A 493 1.40 -12.11 -34.44
CA THR A 493 1.13 -13.26 -33.55
C THR A 493 1.26 -12.84 -32.10
N PHE A 494 0.70 -13.63 -31.18
CA PHE A 494 0.93 -13.46 -29.76
C PHE A 494 1.23 -14.79 -29.09
N GLU A 495 1.93 -14.73 -27.97
CA GLU A 495 2.21 -15.86 -27.10
C GLU A 495 2.06 -15.47 -25.65
N PHE A 496 1.74 -16.44 -24.81
CA PHE A 496 1.63 -16.23 -23.37
C PHE A 496 2.95 -16.63 -22.69
N ALA A 497 3.58 -15.67 -22.02
CA ALA A 497 4.63 -15.98 -21.05
C ALA A 497 4.03 -16.52 -19.74
N GLN A 498 2.82 -16.04 -19.38
CA GLN A 498 2.01 -16.57 -18.29
C GLN A 498 0.53 -16.49 -18.68
N LYS A 499 -0.25 -17.52 -18.30
CA LYS A 499 -1.69 -17.56 -18.54
C LYS A 499 -2.38 -18.33 -17.42
N TRP A 500 -3.09 -17.63 -16.55
CA TRP A 500 -3.95 -18.25 -15.56
C TRP A 500 -5.35 -18.48 -16.14
N THR A 501 -5.89 -19.70 -15.99
CA THR A 501 -7.14 -20.12 -16.65
C THR A 501 -8.21 -20.65 -15.69
N GLU A 502 -7.94 -20.64 -14.35
CA GLU A 502 -8.81 -21.19 -13.33
C GLU A 502 -9.32 -20.07 -12.38
N PRO A 503 -10.09 -19.08 -12.87
CA PRO A 503 -10.69 -18.10 -11.98
C PRO A 503 -11.75 -18.80 -11.13
N ARG A 504 -11.58 -18.78 -9.83
CA ARG A 504 -12.52 -19.35 -8.87
C ARG A 504 -12.88 -18.27 -7.86
N VAL A 505 -14.14 -18.29 -7.44
CA VAL A 505 -14.71 -17.35 -6.48
C VAL A 505 -15.11 -18.13 -5.23
N THR A 506 -14.70 -17.66 -4.06
CA THR A 506 -15.20 -18.14 -2.77
C THR A 506 -16.53 -17.46 -2.49
N SER A 507 -17.54 -18.22 -2.06
CA SER A 507 -18.83 -17.67 -1.73
C SER A 507 -18.77 -16.69 -0.56
N THR A 508 -19.47 -15.57 -0.69
CA THR A 508 -19.73 -14.59 0.38
C THR A 508 -21.22 -14.51 0.69
N ASP A 509 -21.98 -15.55 0.35
CA ASP A 509 -23.39 -15.67 0.66
C ASP A 509 -23.58 -16.16 2.10
N ASP A 510 -24.52 -15.59 2.83
CA ASP A 510 -24.80 -15.95 4.22
C ASP A 510 -25.31 -17.41 4.38
N SER A 511 -25.71 -18.08 3.30
CA SER A 511 -26.01 -19.51 3.28
C SER A 511 -24.77 -20.41 3.25
N ASP A 512 -23.60 -19.86 2.90
CA ASP A 512 -22.33 -20.60 2.98
C ASP A 512 -21.86 -20.69 4.44
N PRO A 513 -21.66 -21.89 4.99
CA PRO A 513 -21.36 -22.04 6.41
C PRO A 513 -20.00 -21.47 6.82
N TRP A 514 -19.03 -21.40 5.90
CA TRP A 514 -17.73 -20.81 6.18
C TRP A 514 -17.81 -19.28 6.22
N TRP A 515 -18.49 -18.70 5.22
CA TRP A 515 -18.73 -17.26 5.20
C TRP A 515 -19.57 -16.81 6.39
N ALA A 516 -20.66 -17.53 6.69
CA ALA A 516 -21.51 -17.21 7.84
C ALA A 516 -20.73 -17.24 9.17
N ALA A 517 -19.82 -18.22 9.35
CA ALA A 517 -18.98 -18.28 10.54
C ALA A 517 -17.97 -17.11 10.59
N PHE A 518 -17.32 -16.78 9.46
CA PHE A 518 -16.37 -15.68 9.36
C PHE A 518 -17.05 -14.31 9.58
N SER A 519 -18.07 -14.01 8.78
CA SER A 519 -18.78 -12.73 8.81
C SER A 519 -19.54 -12.51 10.13
N GLY A 520 -20.09 -13.58 10.71
CA GLY A 520 -20.76 -13.56 12.01
C GLY A 520 -19.85 -13.09 13.13
N VAL A 521 -18.64 -13.65 13.24
CA VAL A 521 -17.64 -13.20 14.24
C VAL A 521 -17.25 -11.72 14.02
N CYS A 522 -17.02 -11.32 12.77
CA CYS A 522 -16.69 -9.94 12.48
C CYS A 522 -17.81 -8.99 12.88
N LYS A 523 -19.06 -9.37 12.63
CA LYS A 523 -20.25 -8.61 13.06
C LYS A 523 -20.35 -8.52 14.58
N ASP A 524 -20.12 -9.63 15.31
CA ASP A 524 -20.15 -9.65 16.76
C ASP A 524 -19.03 -8.78 17.39
N MET A 525 -17.92 -8.61 16.69
CA MET A 525 -16.83 -7.73 17.06
C MET A 525 -17.00 -6.28 16.56
N ASN A 526 -18.14 -5.95 15.91
CA ASN A 526 -18.39 -4.65 15.25
C ASN A 526 -17.29 -4.28 14.22
N LEU A 527 -16.75 -5.26 13.50
CA LEU A 527 -15.81 -5.01 12.40
C LEU A 527 -16.60 -4.77 11.11
N THR A 528 -16.30 -3.68 10.43
CA THR A 528 -16.85 -3.41 9.10
C THR A 528 -16.04 -4.16 8.06
N LEU A 529 -16.67 -5.06 7.30
CA LEU A 529 -16.03 -5.80 6.22
C LEU A 529 -16.31 -5.15 4.87
N GLU A 530 -15.28 -5.08 4.02
CA GLU A 530 -15.36 -4.71 2.61
C GLU A 530 -14.95 -5.91 1.75
N PRO A 531 -15.90 -6.78 1.30
CA PRO A 531 -15.58 -7.86 0.39
C PRO A 531 -15.18 -7.33 -0.98
N GLU A 532 -14.00 -7.73 -1.46
CA GLU A 532 -13.44 -7.26 -2.73
C GLU A 532 -12.77 -8.40 -3.53
N ILE A 533 -12.52 -8.15 -4.80
CA ILE A 533 -11.68 -8.98 -5.65
C ILE A 533 -10.24 -8.45 -5.54
N PHE A 534 -9.29 -9.33 -5.23
CA PHE A 534 -7.89 -8.92 -5.10
C PHE A 534 -7.35 -8.41 -6.45
N PRO A 535 -6.74 -7.22 -6.48
CA PRO A 535 -6.29 -6.62 -7.74
C PRO A 535 -5.03 -7.25 -8.33
N ALA A 536 -4.30 -8.05 -7.55
CA ALA A 536 -3.14 -8.82 -7.99
C ALA A 536 -3.46 -10.34 -8.01
N ALA A 537 -2.58 -11.18 -7.52
CA ALA A 537 -2.79 -12.61 -7.38
C ALA A 537 -1.99 -13.11 -6.17
N THR A 538 -2.54 -14.10 -5.44
CA THR A 538 -1.97 -14.70 -4.23
C THR A 538 -1.93 -16.22 -4.34
N ASP A 539 -1.41 -16.91 -3.33
CA ASP A 539 -1.47 -18.37 -3.25
C ASP A 539 -2.90 -18.91 -3.18
N SER A 540 -3.88 -18.09 -2.79
CA SER A 540 -5.30 -18.44 -2.78
C SER A 540 -5.82 -18.96 -4.11
N ARG A 541 -5.24 -18.53 -5.25
CA ARG A 541 -5.64 -19.03 -6.58
C ARG A 541 -5.40 -20.53 -6.73
N TYR A 542 -4.29 -21.02 -6.19
CA TYR A 542 -3.96 -22.45 -6.26
C TYR A 542 -4.86 -23.28 -5.35
N LEU A 543 -5.20 -22.74 -4.16
CA LEU A 543 -6.16 -23.37 -3.24
C LEU A 543 -7.54 -23.46 -3.88
N ARG A 544 -8.03 -22.34 -4.42
CA ARG A 544 -9.33 -22.30 -5.11
C ARG A 544 -9.36 -23.21 -6.34
N ALA A 545 -8.27 -23.29 -7.12
CA ALA A 545 -8.18 -24.15 -8.31
C ALA A 545 -8.36 -25.64 -7.97
N VAL A 546 -7.91 -26.09 -6.80
CA VAL A 546 -8.11 -27.48 -6.34
C VAL A 546 -9.40 -27.66 -5.51
N GLY A 547 -10.28 -26.65 -5.50
CA GLY A 547 -11.60 -26.72 -4.88
C GLY A 547 -11.66 -26.35 -3.39
N VAL A 548 -10.60 -25.79 -2.83
CA VAL A 548 -10.59 -25.26 -1.45
C VAL A 548 -11.00 -23.79 -1.47
N PRO A 549 -12.18 -23.41 -0.93
CA PRO A 549 -12.56 -22.02 -0.77
C PRO A 549 -11.53 -21.29 0.11
N ALA A 550 -11.12 -20.10 -0.31
CA ALA A 550 -10.11 -19.31 0.39
C ALA A 550 -10.54 -17.85 0.47
N LEU A 551 -10.36 -17.22 1.64
CA LEU A 551 -10.51 -15.79 1.84
C LEU A 551 -9.14 -15.17 2.14
N GLY A 552 -8.80 -14.12 1.39
CA GLY A 552 -7.66 -13.27 1.72
C GLY A 552 -8.06 -12.28 2.81
N PHE A 553 -7.40 -12.34 3.98
CA PHE A 553 -7.74 -11.49 5.11
C PHE A 553 -6.51 -11.19 5.98
N SER A 554 -6.10 -9.93 5.98
CA SER A 554 -5.10 -9.40 6.90
C SER A 554 -5.74 -8.35 7.80
N PRO A 555 -5.87 -8.59 9.12
CA PRO A 555 -6.61 -7.70 10.03
C PRO A 555 -5.82 -6.44 10.36
N MET A 556 -5.67 -5.55 9.38
CA MET A 556 -4.89 -4.31 9.46
C MET A 556 -5.72 -3.11 9.00
N ASN A 557 -6.65 -2.66 9.83
CA ASN A 557 -7.35 -1.39 9.61
C ASN A 557 -6.51 -0.18 10.10
N HIS A 558 -6.95 1.05 9.80
CA HIS A 558 -6.23 2.30 10.09
C HIS A 558 -4.76 2.29 9.65
N THR A 559 -4.44 1.48 8.65
CA THR A 559 -3.08 1.24 8.20
C THR A 559 -2.97 1.59 6.71
N PRO A 560 -2.04 2.48 6.32
CA PRO A 560 -1.82 2.76 4.90
C PRO A 560 -1.30 1.48 4.22
N VAL A 561 -1.71 1.28 2.96
CA VAL A 561 -1.21 0.15 2.15
C VAL A 561 0.22 0.44 1.72
N LEU A 562 1.19 -0.28 2.28
CA LEU A 562 2.63 -0.08 2.05
C LEU A 562 3.34 -1.37 1.59
N LEU A 563 2.58 -2.42 1.22
CA LEU A 563 3.21 -3.61 0.67
C LEU A 563 4.04 -3.23 -0.57
N HIS A 564 5.22 -3.81 -0.71
CA HIS A 564 6.22 -3.54 -1.76
C HIS A 564 6.76 -2.10 -1.80
N ASP A 565 6.27 -1.20 -0.94
CA ASP A 565 6.73 0.19 -0.85
C ASP A 565 7.90 0.34 0.14
N HIS A 566 8.49 1.53 0.17
CA HIS A 566 9.54 1.88 1.13
C HIS A 566 8.91 2.17 2.50
N ASP A 567 9.69 1.96 3.56
CA ASP A 567 9.21 2.16 4.94
C ASP A 567 7.92 1.41 5.28
N GLU A 568 7.76 0.21 4.72
CA GLU A 568 6.70 -0.72 5.11
C GLU A 568 6.73 -0.89 6.62
N ARG A 569 5.59 -0.69 7.26
CA ARG A 569 5.47 -0.71 8.72
C ARG A 569 4.07 -1.06 9.17
N LEU A 570 4.00 -1.58 10.39
CA LEU A 570 2.74 -1.89 11.06
C LEU A 570 2.79 -1.38 12.51
N HIS A 571 1.71 -0.74 12.96
CA HIS A 571 1.63 -0.29 14.34
C HIS A 571 1.39 -1.48 15.29
N GLU A 572 2.12 -1.54 16.43
CA GLU A 572 2.02 -2.65 17.38
C GLU A 572 0.60 -2.92 17.89
N ALA A 573 -0.22 -1.86 18.09
CA ALA A 573 -1.60 -2.02 18.54
C ALA A 573 -2.48 -2.68 17.47
N VAL A 574 -2.25 -2.38 16.17
CA VAL A 574 -2.96 -3.03 15.06
C VAL A 574 -2.53 -4.49 14.96
N PHE A 575 -1.24 -4.77 15.07
CA PHE A 575 -0.72 -6.14 15.10
C PHE A 575 -1.35 -6.97 16.23
N LEU A 576 -1.41 -6.43 17.44
CA LEU A 576 -2.00 -7.09 18.61
C LEU A 576 -3.52 -7.27 18.45
N HIS A 577 -4.21 -6.26 17.91
CA HIS A 577 -5.64 -6.37 17.61
C HIS A 577 -5.93 -7.48 16.58
N GLY A 578 -5.06 -7.65 15.59
CA GLY A 578 -5.16 -8.77 14.64
C GLY A 578 -5.09 -10.14 15.32
N ILE A 579 -4.25 -10.29 16.36
CA ILE A 579 -4.24 -11.52 17.17
C ILE A 579 -5.59 -11.72 17.87
N ASP A 580 -6.18 -10.66 18.43
CA ASP A 580 -7.49 -10.72 19.08
C ASP A 580 -8.59 -11.14 18.09
N ILE A 581 -8.55 -10.63 16.85
CA ILE A 581 -9.48 -11.00 15.79
C ILE A 581 -9.34 -12.49 15.45
N TYR A 582 -8.12 -12.99 15.20
CA TYR A 582 -7.92 -14.41 14.90
C TYR A 582 -8.27 -15.31 16.10
N THR A 583 -8.03 -14.87 17.33
CA THR A 583 -8.45 -15.62 18.54
C THR A 583 -9.97 -15.82 18.59
N ARG A 584 -10.76 -14.94 17.95
CA ARG A 584 -12.22 -15.09 17.82
C ARG A 584 -12.62 -15.85 16.55
N LEU A 585 -11.94 -15.65 15.43
CA LEU A 585 -12.26 -16.29 14.15
C LEU A 585 -11.98 -17.79 14.18
N LEU A 586 -10.83 -18.21 14.72
CA LEU A 586 -10.42 -19.62 14.69
C LEU A 586 -11.39 -20.56 15.39
N PRO A 587 -11.94 -20.26 16.57
CA PRO A 587 -12.98 -21.10 17.20
C PRO A 587 -14.24 -21.25 16.34
N ALA A 588 -14.72 -20.17 15.74
CA ALA A 588 -15.92 -20.21 14.89
C ALA A 588 -15.71 -21.07 13.63
N LEU A 589 -14.60 -20.82 12.92
CA LEU A 589 -14.26 -21.57 11.70
C LEU A 589 -13.96 -23.05 12.00
N ALA A 590 -13.18 -23.34 13.03
CA ALA A 590 -12.86 -24.72 13.41
C ALA A 590 -14.05 -25.50 14.03
N SER A 591 -15.17 -24.81 14.29
CA SER A 591 -16.40 -25.41 14.82
C SER A 591 -17.57 -25.37 13.81
N VAL A 592 -17.30 -25.01 12.55
CA VAL A 592 -18.33 -25.10 11.49
C VAL A 592 -18.92 -26.50 11.46
N PRO A 593 -20.25 -26.66 11.46
CA PRO A 593 -20.92 -27.97 11.45
C PRO A 593 -20.47 -28.86 10.29
N THR A 594 -20.77 -30.15 10.42
CA THR A 594 -20.53 -31.14 9.34
C THR A 594 -21.22 -30.69 8.05
N LEU A 595 -20.46 -30.59 6.99
CA LEU A 595 -20.96 -30.20 5.67
C LEU A 595 -21.64 -31.39 4.97
N PRO A 596 -22.57 -31.16 4.05
CA PRO A 596 -23.21 -32.27 3.28
C PRO A 596 -22.19 -33.12 2.54
N SER A 597 -21.06 -32.56 2.12
CA SER A 597 -19.96 -33.29 1.45
C SER A 597 -19.11 -34.15 2.39
N GLU A 598 -19.30 -34.04 3.71
CA GLU A 598 -18.54 -34.75 4.75
C GLU A 598 -19.36 -35.87 5.41
N SER A 599 -20.65 -35.98 5.10
CA SER A 599 -21.59 -36.93 5.67
C SER A 599 -21.55 -38.32 4.99
#